data_e8c6162a89ebb928a56b0fa575d3ec51
#
_entry.id   e8c6162a89ebb928a56b0fa575d3ec51
#
_cell.length_a   1.000
_cell.length_b   1.000
_cell.length_c   1.000
_cell.angle_alpha   90.00
_cell.angle_beta   90.00
_cell.angle_gamma   90.00
#
_symmetry.space_group_name_H-M   'P 1'
#
loop_
_entity.id
_entity.type
_entity.pdbx_description
1 polymer ?
#
loop_
_entity_poly.entity_id
_entity_poly.type
_entity_poly.pdbx_seq_one_letter_code
_entity_poly.pdbx_strand_id
1 'polypeptide(L)'
;HCIVAKDIDSGRVYPFPPNMVHGFRDWSLGVKQFIMHNGLSFDAPVCNRLLGTNIKPSQIIDTLILSQLFKPIREGINPHSLGTWGDRLGMPKGDIDSYEVYTPAMLEYCKQDVAITHKLYHVLQQEGKGFSRSSIDLEHQVRVIIDQQQINGFALDIQKAMGLYNKLKDEANELERWSVTNFDPTVVELKTKTKYIPFNIGSRQQIANRLMELGWKPKQHTDKGNIIINEAVLDTIDMPEARKFSRFFLLQKRIAQIKSWIETCDDRDGRVHGRVMTLKTITGRM
;
A
#
# COMPACT_ATOMS: atom_id res chain seq x y z
N HIS A 1 13.37 -21.70 10.88
CA HIS A 1 12.00 -21.64 10.33
C HIS A 1 11.46 -23.04 10.14
N CYS A 2 10.15 -23.18 9.96
CA CYS A 2 9.46 -24.45 9.68
C CYS A 2 8.50 -24.27 8.50
N ILE A 3 8.11 -25.38 7.89
CA ILE A 3 7.11 -25.41 6.81
C ILE A 3 6.09 -26.50 7.16
N VAL A 4 4.85 -26.28 6.80
CA VAL A 4 3.79 -27.28 6.87
C VAL A 4 3.09 -27.34 5.51
N ALA A 5 2.88 -28.53 5.01
CA ALA A 5 2.06 -28.78 3.84
C ALA A 5 0.94 -29.77 4.19
N LYS A 6 -0.17 -29.69 3.48
CA LYS A 6 -1.29 -30.61 3.59
C LYS A 6 -1.71 -31.07 2.21
N ASP A 7 -1.77 -32.34 2.02
CA ASP A 7 -2.36 -32.93 0.83
C ASP A 7 -3.89 -32.84 0.91
N ILE A 8 -4.50 -32.24 -0.11
CA ILE A 8 -5.95 -31.94 -0.11
C ILE A 8 -6.78 -33.20 -0.26
N ASP A 9 -6.32 -34.15 -1.08
CA ASP A 9 -7.09 -35.35 -1.41
C ASP A 9 -7.07 -36.36 -0.26
N SER A 10 -5.89 -36.59 0.34
CA SER A 10 -5.75 -37.54 1.45
C SER A 10 -5.95 -36.91 2.84
N GLY A 11 -5.90 -35.55 2.94
CA GLY A 11 -5.95 -34.85 4.21
C GLY A 11 -4.67 -34.95 5.05
N ARG A 12 -3.63 -35.66 4.56
CA ARG A 12 -2.38 -35.91 5.27
C ARG A 12 -1.58 -34.60 5.44
N VAL A 13 -1.09 -34.37 6.65
CA VAL A 13 -0.26 -33.21 7.00
C VAL A 13 1.22 -33.62 7.04
N TYR A 14 2.06 -32.79 6.41
CA TYR A 14 3.51 -32.99 6.32
C TYR A 14 4.20 -31.81 7.01
N PRO A 15 4.64 -31.98 8.26
CA PRO A 15 5.42 -30.97 8.96
C PRO A 15 6.91 -31.09 8.59
N PHE A 16 7.53 -29.94 8.36
CA PHE A 16 8.97 -29.81 8.10
C PHE A 16 9.56 -28.85 9.15
N PRO A 17 9.92 -29.33 10.36
CA PRO A 17 10.62 -28.52 11.36
C PRO A 17 12.04 -28.16 10.87
N PRO A 18 12.80 -27.28 11.56
CA PRO A 18 14.08 -26.78 11.08
C PRO A 18 15.09 -27.83 10.65
N ASN A 19 15.14 -28.95 11.36
CA ASN A 19 16.01 -30.08 11.04
C ASN A 19 15.55 -30.91 9.81
N MET A 20 14.32 -30.72 9.36
CA MET A 20 13.73 -31.42 8.22
C MET A 20 13.31 -30.49 7.08
N VAL A 21 13.52 -29.18 7.23
CA VAL A 21 13.00 -28.18 6.28
C VAL A 21 13.54 -28.37 4.85
N HIS A 22 14.76 -28.88 4.71
CA HIS A 22 15.33 -29.21 3.40
C HIS A 22 14.61 -30.37 2.68
N GLY A 23 13.96 -31.27 3.42
CA GLY A 23 13.12 -32.32 2.85
C GLY A 23 11.89 -31.80 2.11
N PHE A 24 11.47 -30.56 2.40
CA PHE A 24 10.40 -29.90 1.65
C PHE A 24 10.75 -29.73 0.17
N ARG A 25 12.02 -29.48 -0.16
CA ARG A 25 12.48 -29.37 -1.55
C ARG A 25 12.11 -30.62 -2.35
N ASP A 26 12.53 -31.78 -1.86
CA ASP A 26 12.31 -33.05 -2.58
C ASP A 26 10.82 -33.41 -2.60
N TRP A 27 10.12 -33.17 -1.50
CA TRP A 27 8.67 -33.36 -1.42
C TRP A 27 7.94 -32.48 -2.45
N SER A 28 8.36 -31.23 -2.62
CA SER A 28 7.74 -30.26 -3.53
C SER A 28 7.83 -30.63 -5.01
N LEU A 29 8.81 -31.45 -5.41
CA LEU A 29 8.99 -31.89 -6.80
C LEU A 29 7.83 -32.75 -7.32
N GLY A 30 7.15 -33.48 -6.42
CA GLY A 30 5.97 -34.28 -6.74
C GLY A 30 4.65 -33.51 -6.80
N VAL A 31 4.64 -32.23 -6.41
CA VAL A 31 3.42 -31.44 -6.28
C VAL A 31 3.07 -30.75 -7.60
N LYS A 32 1.89 -31.10 -8.15
CA LYS A 32 1.38 -30.50 -9.39
C LYS A 32 0.85 -29.09 -9.16
N GLN A 33 0.19 -28.84 -8.05
CA GLN A 33 -0.45 -27.57 -7.73
C GLN A 33 -0.36 -27.27 -6.23
N PHE A 34 -0.01 -26.04 -5.91
CA PHE A 34 0.04 -25.51 -4.56
C PHE A 34 -1.13 -24.55 -4.34
N ILE A 35 -1.79 -24.67 -3.21
CA ILE A 35 -2.79 -23.72 -2.74
C ILE A 35 -2.19 -22.98 -1.57
N MET A 36 -1.98 -21.67 -1.75
CA MET A 36 -1.29 -20.81 -0.80
C MET A 36 -2.10 -19.54 -0.56
N HIS A 37 -1.85 -18.85 0.54
CA HIS A 37 -2.42 -17.53 0.80
C HIS A 37 -1.34 -16.45 0.72
N ASN A 38 -1.37 -15.62 -0.32
CA ASN A 38 -0.28 -14.68 -0.69
C ASN A 38 1.02 -15.41 -1.08
N GLY A 39 0.90 -16.64 -1.55
CA GLY A 39 2.04 -17.52 -1.82
C GLY A 39 2.86 -17.12 -3.04
N LEU A 40 2.26 -16.49 -4.05
CA LEU A 40 2.97 -15.94 -5.21
C LEU A 40 4.01 -14.90 -4.82
N SER A 41 3.67 -14.03 -3.88
CA SER A 41 4.52 -12.91 -3.47
C SER A 41 5.43 -13.23 -2.28
N PHE A 42 5.15 -14.29 -1.52
CA PHE A 42 5.89 -14.60 -0.31
C PHE A 42 6.40 -16.03 -0.24
N ASP A 43 5.54 -17.02 -0.05
CA ASP A 43 5.97 -18.38 0.28
C ASP A 43 6.82 -19.01 -0.82
N ALA A 44 6.37 -18.96 -2.07
CA ALA A 44 7.09 -19.58 -3.19
C ALA A 44 8.45 -18.91 -3.48
N PRO A 45 8.56 -17.55 -3.57
CA PRO A 45 9.85 -16.89 -3.68
C PRO A 45 10.82 -17.20 -2.54
N VAL A 46 10.32 -17.26 -1.30
CA VAL A 46 11.14 -17.58 -0.12
C VAL A 46 11.66 -19.02 -0.21
N CYS A 47 10.78 -19.99 -0.48
CA CYS A 47 11.17 -21.40 -0.63
C CYS A 47 12.16 -21.60 -1.79
N ASN A 48 11.92 -20.95 -2.94
CA ASN A 48 12.82 -21.03 -4.08
C ASN A 48 14.21 -20.49 -3.75
N ARG A 49 14.27 -19.33 -3.04
CA ARG A 49 15.54 -18.69 -2.69
C ARG A 49 16.30 -19.43 -1.59
N LEU A 50 15.62 -19.86 -0.53
CA LEU A 50 16.27 -20.39 0.67
C LEU A 50 16.49 -21.89 0.63
N LEU A 51 15.60 -22.62 -0.03
CA LEU A 51 15.63 -24.09 -0.06
C LEU A 51 15.98 -24.65 -1.44
N GLY A 52 16.10 -23.79 -2.45
CA GLY A 52 16.35 -24.21 -3.83
C GLY A 52 15.21 -25.02 -4.43
N THR A 53 13.96 -24.78 -4.00
CA THR A 53 12.77 -25.32 -4.67
C THR A 53 12.62 -24.68 -6.05
N ASN A 54 11.79 -25.25 -6.91
CA ASN A 54 11.48 -24.70 -8.24
C ASN A 54 9.97 -24.58 -8.41
N ILE A 55 9.32 -23.97 -7.41
CA ILE A 55 7.86 -23.76 -7.45
C ILE A 55 7.59 -22.65 -8.47
N LYS A 56 6.88 -22.99 -9.53
CA LYS A 56 6.54 -22.05 -10.61
C LYS A 56 5.24 -21.31 -10.29
N PRO A 57 5.10 -20.02 -10.68
CA PRO A 57 3.85 -19.27 -10.50
C PRO A 57 2.63 -19.99 -11.09
N SER A 58 2.78 -20.69 -12.22
CA SER A 58 1.70 -21.46 -12.85
C SER A 58 1.21 -22.68 -12.03
N GLN A 59 1.96 -23.09 -11.01
CA GLN A 59 1.56 -24.14 -10.09
C GLN A 59 0.81 -23.61 -8.86
N ILE A 60 0.65 -22.30 -8.72
CA ILE A 60 0.08 -21.71 -7.51
C ILE A 60 -1.35 -21.23 -7.76
N ILE A 61 -2.25 -21.62 -6.88
CA ILE A 61 -3.55 -20.98 -6.67
C ILE A 61 -3.42 -20.12 -5.41
N ASP A 62 -3.49 -18.81 -5.58
CA ASP A 62 -3.37 -17.87 -4.47
C ASP A 62 -4.74 -17.48 -3.92
N THR A 63 -5.05 -17.92 -2.72
CA THR A 63 -6.35 -17.68 -2.10
C THR A 63 -6.57 -16.21 -1.70
N LEU A 64 -5.51 -15.40 -1.58
CA LEU A 64 -5.65 -13.96 -1.40
C LEU A 64 -6.20 -13.30 -2.67
N ILE A 65 -5.64 -13.65 -3.83
CA ILE A 65 -6.13 -13.17 -5.13
C ILE A 65 -7.57 -13.62 -5.34
N LEU A 66 -7.89 -14.89 -5.13
CA LEU A 66 -9.25 -15.38 -5.26
C LEU A 66 -10.24 -14.64 -4.33
N SER A 67 -9.85 -14.44 -3.07
CA SER A 67 -10.67 -13.71 -2.10
C SER A 67 -10.98 -12.28 -2.54
N GLN A 68 -9.99 -11.59 -3.11
CA GLN A 68 -10.13 -10.21 -3.59
C GLN A 68 -10.93 -10.15 -4.90
N LEU A 69 -10.70 -11.09 -5.82
CA LEU A 69 -11.37 -11.15 -7.12
C LEU A 69 -12.86 -11.47 -6.98
N PHE A 70 -13.20 -12.52 -6.21
CA PHE A 70 -14.58 -13.00 -6.13
C PHE A 70 -15.49 -12.08 -5.31
N LYS A 71 -14.96 -11.44 -4.28
CA LYS A 71 -15.72 -10.51 -3.45
C LYS A 71 -14.82 -9.39 -2.92
N PRO A 72 -14.58 -8.34 -3.73
CA PRO A 72 -13.65 -7.26 -3.39
C PRO A 72 -14.05 -6.49 -2.12
N ILE A 73 -15.36 -6.38 -1.84
CA ILE A 73 -15.88 -5.74 -0.64
C ILE A 73 -16.25 -6.82 0.39
N ARG A 74 -15.56 -6.83 1.51
CA ARG A 74 -15.84 -7.67 2.67
C ARG A 74 -15.77 -6.83 3.93
N GLU A 75 -16.51 -7.21 4.95
CA GLU A 75 -16.49 -6.53 6.25
C GLU A 75 -15.19 -6.79 7.01
N GLY A 76 -14.80 -5.83 7.86
CA GLY A 76 -13.69 -5.94 8.80
C GLY A 76 -12.42 -5.22 8.35
N ILE A 77 -11.47 -5.12 9.27
CA ILE A 77 -10.12 -4.57 9.02
C ILE A 77 -9.30 -5.66 8.31
N ASN A 78 -8.61 -5.29 7.23
CA ASN A 78 -7.87 -6.23 6.39
C ASN A 78 -8.69 -7.48 5.98
N PRO A 79 -9.85 -7.29 5.32
CA PRO A 79 -10.90 -8.29 5.18
C PRO A 79 -10.48 -9.55 4.42
N HIS A 80 -9.37 -9.51 3.71
CA HIS A 80 -8.83 -10.63 2.92
C HIS A 80 -7.62 -11.30 3.58
N SER A 81 -7.18 -10.85 4.78
CA SER A 81 -6.07 -11.49 5.49
C SER A 81 -6.44 -12.89 5.99
N LEU A 82 -5.45 -13.77 6.09
CA LEU A 82 -5.68 -15.13 6.60
C LEU A 82 -6.21 -15.14 8.04
N GLY A 83 -5.77 -14.17 8.88
CA GLY A 83 -6.31 -14.03 10.24
C GLY A 83 -7.80 -13.72 10.24
N THR A 84 -8.23 -12.69 9.48
CA THR A 84 -9.67 -12.34 9.36
C THR A 84 -10.50 -13.50 8.76
N TRP A 85 -9.92 -14.27 7.84
CA TRP A 85 -10.57 -15.48 7.34
C TRP A 85 -10.64 -16.58 8.41
N GLY A 86 -9.60 -16.74 9.24
CA GLY A 86 -9.62 -17.65 10.38
C GLY A 86 -10.81 -17.33 11.31
N ASP A 87 -10.99 -16.07 11.68
CA ASP A 87 -12.12 -15.64 12.52
C ASP A 87 -13.48 -15.97 11.88
N ARG A 88 -13.65 -15.63 10.60
CA ARG A 88 -14.89 -15.96 9.84
C ARG A 88 -15.19 -17.44 9.75
N LEU A 89 -14.17 -18.26 9.68
CA LEU A 89 -14.29 -19.71 9.57
C LEU A 89 -14.40 -20.41 10.92
N GLY A 90 -14.40 -19.66 12.04
CA GLY A 90 -14.41 -20.21 13.40
C GLY A 90 -13.09 -20.93 13.74
N MET A 91 -11.98 -20.51 13.14
CA MET A 91 -10.64 -21.07 13.32
C MET A 91 -9.65 -19.92 13.58
N PRO A 92 -9.76 -19.17 14.68
CA PRO A 92 -8.91 -18.02 14.92
C PRO A 92 -7.44 -18.43 14.93
N LYS A 93 -6.58 -17.53 14.44
CA LYS A 93 -5.13 -17.73 14.52
C LYS A 93 -4.68 -17.54 15.96
N GLY A 94 -3.74 -18.38 16.39
CA GLY A 94 -3.04 -18.15 17.66
C GLY A 94 -2.07 -16.97 17.56
N ASP A 95 -1.57 -16.53 18.69
CA ASP A 95 -0.53 -15.51 18.79
C ASP A 95 0.85 -16.18 18.93
N ILE A 96 1.87 -15.53 18.38
CA ILE A 96 3.28 -15.89 18.52
C ILE A 96 4.04 -14.66 19.00
N ASP A 97 4.71 -14.77 20.12
CA ASP A 97 5.43 -13.66 20.75
C ASP A 97 6.63 -13.18 19.92
N SER A 98 7.32 -14.08 19.23
CA SER A 98 8.48 -13.78 18.39
C SER A 98 8.69 -14.80 17.30
N TYR A 99 9.19 -14.34 16.15
CA TYR A 99 9.58 -15.17 15.00
C TYR A 99 11.11 -15.32 14.86
N GLU A 100 11.90 -14.81 15.81
CA GLU A 100 13.37 -14.80 15.73
C GLU A 100 13.96 -16.20 15.93
N VAL A 101 13.44 -16.94 16.89
CA VAL A 101 13.90 -18.27 17.24
C VAL A 101 12.75 -19.26 17.09
N TYR A 102 13.04 -20.40 16.47
CA TYR A 102 12.06 -21.47 16.31
C TYR A 102 11.58 -22.02 17.66
N THR A 103 10.28 -22.17 17.79
CA THR A 103 9.61 -22.88 18.89
C THR A 103 8.63 -23.91 18.36
N PRO A 104 8.30 -24.99 19.11
CA PRO A 104 7.24 -25.92 18.72
C PRO A 104 5.89 -25.24 18.48
N ALA A 105 5.59 -24.15 19.20
CA ALA A 105 4.39 -23.35 19.00
C ALA A 105 4.31 -22.75 17.58
N MET A 106 5.45 -22.37 16.98
CA MET A 106 5.50 -21.92 15.60
C MET A 106 5.07 -23.00 14.60
N LEU A 107 5.39 -24.24 14.85
CA LEU A 107 4.96 -25.35 13.98
C LEU A 107 3.44 -25.57 14.10
N GLU A 108 2.88 -25.51 15.29
CA GLU A 108 1.43 -25.60 15.50
C GLU A 108 0.70 -24.40 14.86
N TYR A 109 1.26 -23.20 14.98
CA TYR A 109 0.75 -22.02 14.27
C TYR A 109 0.76 -22.22 12.73
N CYS A 110 1.83 -22.73 12.17
CA CYS A 110 1.90 -23.09 10.74
C CYS A 110 0.85 -24.13 10.35
N LYS A 111 0.60 -25.14 11.19
CA LYS A 111 -0.46 -26.14 10.95
C LYS A 111 -1.83 -25.48 10.92
N GLN A 112 -2.08 -24.54 11.84
CA GLN A 112 -3.33 -23.79 11.89
C GLN A 112 -3.52 -22.94 10.61
N ASP A 113 -2.48 -22.22 10.15
CA ASP A 113 -2.51 -21.46 8.90
C ASP A 113 -2.84 -22.31 7.69
N VAL A 114 -2.26 -23.50 7.59
CA VAL A 114 -2.56 -24.46 6.53
C VAL A 114 -4.00 -24.98 6.63
N ALA A 115 -4.49 -25.24 7.84
CA ALA A 115 -5.88 -25.69 8.05
C ALA A 115 -6.90 -24.57 7.65
N ILE A 116 -6.62 -23.32 8.01
CA ILE A 116 -7.43 -22.16 7.60
C ILE A 116 -7.40 -22.02 6.06
N THR A 117 -6.22 -22.06 5.45
CA THR A 117 -6.06 -21.95 4.00
C THR A 117 -6.81 -23.05 3.24
N HIS A 118 -6.76 -24.28 3.74
CA HIS A 118 -7.51 -25.39 3.18
C HIS A 118 -9.02 -25.16 3.23
N LYS A 119 -9.57 -24.77 4.38
CA LYS A 119 -11.00 -24.47 4.52
C LYS A 119 -11.43 -23.25 3.68
N LEU A 120 -10.59 -22.21 3.68
CA LEU A 120 -10.79 -21.03 2.85
C LEU A 120 -10.87 -21.37 1.35
N TYR A 121 -9.98 -22.22 0.86
CA TYR A 121 -9.99 -22.65 -0.54
C TYR A 121 -11.35 -23.26 -0.93
N HIS A 122 -11.92 -24.12 -0.11
CA HIS A 122 -13.23 -24.71 -0.40
C HIS A 122 -14.35 -23.67 -0.41
N VAL A 123 -14.32 -22.67 0.49
CA VAL A 123 -15.27 -21.55 0.47
C VAL A 123 -15.13 -20.75 -0.81
N LEU A 124 -13.89 -20.41 -1.19
CA LEU A 124 -13.62 -19.65 -2.41
C LEU A 124 -14.01 -20.41 -3.70
N GLN A 125 -13.90 -21.72 -3.72
CA GLN A 125 -14.42 -22.52 -4.84
C GLN A 125 -15.93 -22.37 -5.02
N GLN A 126 -16.70 -22.20 -3.94
CA GLN A 126 -18.15 -21.93 -4.05
C GLN A 126 -18.43 -20.49 -4.47
N GLU A 127 -17.70 -19.52 -3.89
CA GLU A 127 -17.84 -18.10 -4.27
C GLU A 127 -17.42 -17.84 -5.72
N GLY A 128 -16.45 -18.59 -6.22
CA GLY A 128 -15.92 -18.47 -7.58
C GLY A 128 -16.81 -19.08 -8.67
N LYS A 129 -17.95 -19.68 -8.32
CA LYS A 129 -18.90 -20.19 -9.31
C LYS A 129 -19.37 -19.04 -10.19
N GLY A 130 -19.13 -19.16 -11.50
CA GLY A 130 -19.45 -18.12 -12.47
C GLY A 130 -18.26 -17.27 -12.94
N PHE A 131 -17.13 -17.34 -12.26
CA PHE A 131 -15.88 -16.75 -12.76
C PHE A 131 -15.23 -17.67 -13.79
N SER A 132 -14.77 -17.09 -14.90
CA SER A 132 -14.04 -17.87 -15.92
C SER A 132 -12.64 -18.23 -15.42
N ARG A 133 -12.12 -19.37 -15.86
CA ARG A 133 -10.74 -19.74 -15.57
C ARG A 133 -9.75 -18.69 -16.08
N SER A 134 -10.01 -18.12 -17.25
CA SER A 134 -9.18 -17.07 -17.83
C SER A 134 -9.10 -15.80 -16.97
N SER A 135 -10.20 -15.40 -16.32
CA SER A 135 -10.18 -14.24 -15.39
C SER A 135 -9.30 -14.52 -14.17
N ILE A 136 -9.39 -15.74 -13.62
CA ILE A 136 -8.56 -16.15 -12.49
C ILE A 136 -7.08 -16.19 -12.89
N ASP A 137 -6.77 -16.79 -14.02
CA ASP A 137 -5.39 -16.92 -14.51
C ASP A 137 -4.80 -15.54 -14.85
N LEU A 138 -5.61 -14.62 -15.39
CA LEU A 138 -5.19 -13.23 -15.64
C LEU A 138 -4.71 -12.54 -14.38
N GLU A 139 -5.50 -12.58 -13.29
CA GLU A 139 -5.13 -11.91 -12.04
C GLU A 139 -3.87 -12.51 -11.39
N HIS A 140 -3.68 -13.85 -11.50
CA HIS A 140 -2.44 -14.48 -11.06
C HIS A 140 -1.24 -14.03 -11.88
N GLN A 141 -1.38 -13.91 -13.21
CA GLN A 141 -0.32 -13.41 -14.09
C GLN A 141 0.00 -11.94 -13.83
N VAL A 142 -1.03 -11.10 -13.66
CA VAL A 142 -0.86 -9.69 -13.29
C VAL A 142 -0.08 -9.58 -11.98
N ARG A 143 -0.39 -10.41 -10.98
CA ARG A 143 0.34 -10.43 -9.71
C ARG A 143 1.82 -10.72 -9.91
N VAL A 144 2.17 -11.72 -10.72
CA VAL A 144 3.57 -12.06 -11.03
C VAL A 144 4.29 -10.90 -11.70
N ILE A 145 3.64 -10.23 -12.66
CA ILE A 145 4.22 -9.06 -13.35
C ILE A 145 4.46 -7.91 -12.36
N ILE A 146 3.49 -7.64 -11.49
CA ILE A 146 3.60 -6.57 -10.49
C ILE A 146 4.70 -6.89 -9.45
N ASP A 147 4.80 -8.12 -8.98
CA ASP A 147 5.87 -8.53 -8.07
C ASP A 147 7.26 -8.36 -8.73
N GLN A 148 7.38 -8.73 -10.01
CA GLN A 148 8.62 -8.50 -10.76
C GLN A 148 8.91 -7.01 -10.94
N GLN A 149 7.88 -6.19 -11.21
CA GLN A 149 8.01 -4.72 -11.29
C GLN A 149 8.50 -4.12 -9.96
N GLN A 150 7.98 -4.61 -8.83
CA GLN A 150 8.39 -4.17 -7.51
C GLN A 150 9.85 -4.56 -7.22
N ILE A 151 10.26 -5.78 -7.59
CA ILE A 151 11.64 -6.25 -7.45
C ILE A 151 12.58 -5.42 -8.33
N ASN A 152 12.20 -5.14 -9.57
CA ASN A 152 13.02 -4.35 -10.48
C ASN A 152 13.11 -2.88 -10.05
N GLY A 153 12.06 -2.31 -9.48
CA GLY A 153 12.00 -0.88 -9.20
C GLY A 153 12.19 -0.01 -10.45
N PHE A 154 12.33 1.29 -10.27
CA PHE A 154 12.73 2.22 -11.33
C PHE A 154 14.00 2.97 -10.94
N ALA A 155 14.92 3.15 -11.89
CA ALA A 155 16.17 3.87 -11.67
C ALA A 155 15.88 5.35 -11.41
N LEU A 156 16.50 5.91 -10.37
CA LEU A 156 16.42 7.32 -10.02
C LEU A 156 17.78 8.00 -10.23
N ASP A 157 17.81 9.02 -11.08
CA ASP A 157 18.97 9.92 -11.15
C ASP A 157 18.91 10.87 -9.93
N ILE A 158 19.57 10.46 -8.85
CA ILE A 158 19.55 11.19 -7.57
C ILE A 158 20.07 12.61 -7.73
N GLN A 159 21.11 12.84 -8.54
CA GLN A 159 21.69 14.17 -8.73
C GLN A 159 20.67 15.12 -9.39
N LYS A 160 19.99 14.66 -10.43
CA LYS A 160 18.93 15.44 -11.06
C LYS A 160 17.73 15.63 -10.14
N ALA A 161 17.35 14.58 -9.38
CA ALA A 161 16.26 14.66 -8.42
C ALA A 161 16.55 15.71 -7.33
N MET A 162 17.75 15.72 -6.76
CA MET A 162 18.17 16.71 -5.77
C MET A 162 18.22 18.12 -6.37
N GLY A 163 18.75 18.28 -7.58
CA GLY A 163 18.77 19.57 -8.28
C GLY A 163 17.36 20.11 -8.51
N LEU A 164 16.42 19.25 -8.94
CA LEU A 164 15.03 19.62 -9.12
C LEU A 164 14.34 19.94 -7.77
N TYR A 165 14.58 19.13 -6.73
CA TYR A 165 14.07 19.35 -5.39
C TYR A 165 14.46 20.73 -4.87
N ASN A 166 15.75 21.10 -4.96
CA ASN A 166 16.25 22.41 -4.51
C ASN A 166 15.59 23.55 -5.30
N LYS A 167 15.53 23.44 -6.63
CA LYS A 167 14.89 24.46 -7.47
C LYS A 167 13.43 24.71 -7.11
N LEU A 168 12.65 23.63 -6.91
CA LEU A 168 11.23 23.76 -6.54
C LEU A 168 11.07 24.31 -5.12
N LYS A 169 11.98 23.95 -4.21
CA LYS A 169 11.98 24.47 -2.84
C LYS A 169 12.31 25.96 -2.79
N ASP A 170 13.27 26.41 -3.59
CA ASP A 170 13.60 27.85 -3.69
C ASP A 170 12.40 28.66 -4.21
N GLU A 171 11.71 28.17 -5.25
CA GLU A 171 10.48 28.78 -5.76
C GLU A 171 9.37 28.82 -4.71
N ALA A 172 9.20 27.74 -3.93
CA ALA A 172 8.22 27.71 -2.85
C ALA A 172 8.57 28.72 -1.74
N ASN A 173 9.84 28.81 -1.37
CA ASN A 173 10.32 29.78 -0.38
C ASN A 173 10.13 31.23 -0.86
N GLU A 174 10.26 31.51 -2.15
CA GLU A 174 9.96 32.81 -2.74
C GLU A 174 8.48 33.17 -2.61
N LEU A 175 7.59 32.22 -2.88
CA LEU A 175 6.15 32.41 -2.70
C LEU A 175 5.75 32.59 -1.21
N GLU A 176 6.42 31.87 -0.30
CA GLU A 176 6.23 32.10 1.14
C GLU A 176 6.64 33.51 1.54
N ARG A 177 7.83 33.95 1.14
CA ARG A 177 8.31 35.33 1.40
C ARG A 177 7.37 36.37 0.80
N TRP A 178 6.96 36.17 -0.46
CA TRP A 178 5.98 37.03 -1.10
C TRP A 178 4.69 37.12 -0.27
N SER A 179 4.18 36.00 0.22
CA SER A 179 2.93 35.98 0.98
C SER A 179 3.03 36.74 2.30
N VAL A 180 4.13 36.59 3.03
CA VAL A 180 4.37 37.33 4.29
C VAL A 180 4.54 38.83 4.07
N THR A 181 5.12 39.23 2.91
CA THR A 181 5.34 40.64 2.59
C THR A 181 4.06 41.35 2.11
N ASN A 182 3.15 40.61 1.44
CA ASN A 182 1.97 41.22 0.80
C ASN A 182 0.68 41.05 1.61
N PHE A 183 0.71 40.24 2.68
CA PHE A 183 -0.47 40.00 3.52
C PHE A 183 -0.15 40.32 4.99
N ASP A 184 -1.05 41.05 5.61
CA ASP A 184 -0.92 41.39 7.01
C ASP A 184 -1.03 40.16 7.91
N PRO A 185 -0.32 40.13 9.04
CA PRO A 185 -0.44 39.05 10.00
C PRO A 185 -1.85 39.00 10.61
N THR A 186 -2.34 37.82 10.92
CA THR A 186 -3.57 37.66 11.69
C THR A 186 -3.31 38.08 13.13
N VAL A 187 -4.09 39.03 13.63
CA VAL A 187 -4.02 39.49 15.02
C VAL A 187 -4.93 38.61 15.88
N VAL A 188 -4.36 37.99 16.91
CA VAL A 188 -5.10 37.21 17.89
C VAL A 188 -4.95 37.83 19.25
N GLU A 189 -6.04 38.41 19.77
CA GLU A 189 -6.09 38.94 21.11
C GLU A 189 -6.30 37.79 22.12
N LEU A 190 -5.34 37.62 23.00
CA LEU A 190 -5.41 36.72 24.14
C LEU A 190 -5.65 37.53 25.40
N LYS A 191 -6.18 36.95 26.47
CA LYS A 191 -6.50 37.64 27.73
C LYS A 191 -5.35 38.49 28.30
N THR A 192 -4.11 38.15 28.01
CA THR A 192 -2.91 38.77 28.58
C THR A 192 -1.95 39.37 27.57
N LYS A 193 -2.12 39.08 26.27
CA LYS A 193 -1.23 39.56 25.19
C LYS A 193 -1.88 39.47 23.82
N THR A 194 -1.46 40.37 22.93
CA THR A 194 -1.79 40.30 21.50
C THR A 194 -0.72 39.48 20.77
N LYS A 195 -1.11 38.49 19.95
CA LYS A 195 -0.22 37.66 19.14
C LYS A 195 -0.43 37.99 17.66
N TYR A 196 0.66 38.32 16.97
CA TYR A 196 0.69 38.51 15.53
C TYR A 196 1.15 37.21 14.87
N ILE A 197 0.29 36.60 14.05
CA ILE A 197 0.57 35.35 13.34
C ILE A 197 0.81 35.70 11.88
N PRO A 198 2.04 35.55 11.34
CA PRO A 198 2.32 35.80 9.93
C PRO A 198 1.38 35.02 9.02
N PHE A 199 1.10 35.57 7.84
CA PHE A 199 0.31 34.84 6.84
C PHE A 199 1.01 33.55 6.45
N ASN A 200 0.27 32.45 6.49
CA ASN A 200 0.75 31.13 6.10
C ASN A 200 0.11 30.71 4.78
N ILE A 201 0.87 30.76 3.70
CA ILE A 201 0.45 30.36 2.35
C ILE A 201 0.07 28.87 2.24
N GLY A 202 0.45 28.02 3.22
CA GLY A 202 0.01 26.63 3.33
C GLY A 202 -1.37 26.47 4.01
N SER A 203 -1.89 27.53 4.65
CA SER A 203 -3.15 27.50 5.38
C SER A 203 -4.34 27.80 4.47
N ARG A 204 -5.10 26.76 4.10
CA ARG A 204 -6.31 26.89 3.28
C ARG A 204 -7.31 27.89 3.87
N GLN A 205 -7.44 27.94 5.20
CA GLN A 205 -8.35 28.88 5.88
C GLN A 205 -7.89 30.31 5.71
N GLN A 206 -6.60 30.60 5.87
CA GLN A 206 -6.08 31.97 5.69
C GLN A 206 -6.18 32.40 4.24
N ILE A 207 -5.91 31.49 3.29
CA ILE A 207 -6.11 31.76 1.85
C ILE A 207 -7.58 32.09 1.56
N ALA A 208 -8.52 31.29 2.08
CA ALA A 208 -9.95 31.53 1.88
C ALA A 208 -10.36 32.92 2.40
N ASN A 209 -9.97 33.25 3.63
CA ASN A 209 -10.27 34.54 4.24
C ASN A 209 -9.70 35.68 3.40
N ARG A 210 -8.46 35.57 2.96
CA ARG A 210 -7.82 36.60 2.15
C ARG A 210 -8.45 36.79 0.78
N LEU A 211 -8.79 35.72 0.11
CA LEU A 211 -9.49 35.79 -1.17
C LEU A 211 -10.88 36.43 -1.03
N MET A 212 -11.58 36.16 0.08
CA MET A 212 -12.87 36.82 0.38
C MET A 212 -12.72 38.33 0.64
N GLU A 213 -11.69 38.72 1.37
CA GLU A 213 -11.36 40.15 1.57
C GLU A 213 -11.08 40.85 0.23
N LEU A 214 -10.50 40.14 -0.75
CA LEU A 214 -10.28 40.62 -2.11
C LEU A 214 -11.53 40.55 -3.01
N GLY A 215 -12.68 40.10 -2.46
CA GLY A 215 -13.96 40.08 -3.16
C GLY A 215 -14.36 38.74 -3.75
N TRP A 216 -13.57 37.66 -3.55
CA TRP A 216 -13.97 36.32 -3.98
C TRP A 216 -15.11 35.76 -3.12
N LYS A 217 -16.07 35.11 -3.75
CA LYS A 217 -17.18 34.44 -3.07
C LYS A 217 -17.05 32.91 -3.22
N PRO A 218 -16.91 32.15 -2.11
CA PRO A 218 -16.78 30.71 -2.16
C PRO A 218 -18.07 30.06 -2.66
N LYS A 219 -17.92 29.09 -3.56
CA LYS A 219 -19.05 28.32 -4.13
C LYS A 219 -19.13 26.87 -3.58
N GLN A 220 -18.07 26.40 -2.97
CA GLN A 220 -17.97 25.00 -2.54
C GLN A 220 -17.56 24.91 -1.06
N HIS A 221 -18.24 24.02 -0.34
CA HIS A 221 -17.99 23.77 1.07
C HIS A 221 -17.90 22.26 1.30
N THR A 222 -17.16 21.84 2.32
CA THR A 222 -17.13 20.47 2.81
C THR A 222 -18.43 20.15 3.55
N ASP A 223 -18.73 18.87 3.81
CA ASP A 223 -19.87 18.43 4.62
C ASP A 223 -19.91 19.08 6.02
N LYS A 224 -18.75 19.53 6.53
CA LYS A 224 -18.60 20.25 7.80
C LYS A 224 -18.73 21.77 7.67
N GLY A 225 -19.09 22.30 6.49
CA GLY A 225 -19.27 23.72 6.24
C GLY A 225 -17.99 24.52 6.00
N ASN A 226 -16.81 23.90 5.97
CA ASN A 226 -15.55 24.60 5.66
C ASN A 226 -15.44 24.92 4.17
N ILE A 227 -14.90 26.10 3.83
CA ILE A 227 -14.64 26.49 2.45
C ILE A 227 -13.61 25.54 1.82
N ILE A 228 -13.89 25.04 0.62
CA ILE A 228 -12.96 24.20 -0.12
C ILE A 228 -11.95 25.08 -0.85
N ILE A 229 -10.68 24.91 -0.52
CA ILE A 229 -9.54 25.52 -1.19
C ILE A 229 -8.62 24.39 -1.67
N ASN A 230 -8.54 24.24 -2.98
CA ASN A 230 -7.63 23.34 -3.67
C ASN A 230 -7.24 23.95 -5.03
N GLU A 231 -6.32 23.35 -5.75
CA GLU A 231 -5.84 23.89 -7.03
C GLU A 231 -6.99 24.06 -8.03
N ALA A 232 -7.92 23.10 -8.11
CA ALA A 232 -9.03 23.18 -9.03
C ALA A 232 -9.95 24.38 -8.76
N VAL A 233 -10.17 24.72 -7.48
CA VAL A 233 -10.94 25.93 -7.10
C VAL A 233 -10.14 27.18 -7.39
N LEU A 234 -8.86 27.23 -6.99
CA LEU A 234 -7.99 28.38 -7.17
C LEU A 234 -7.79 28.74 -8.65
N ASP A 235 -7.71 27.74 -9.54
CA ASP A 235 -7.57 27.91 -10.98
C ASP A 235 -8.83 28.52 -11.65
N THR A 236 -9.99 28.48 -10.97
CA THR A 236 -11.22 29.15 -11.45
C THR A 236 -11.31 30.63 -11.04
N ILE A 237 -10.40 31.10 -10.19
CA ILE A 237 -10.42 32.45 -9.64
C ILE A 237 -9.50 33.35 -10.48
N ASP A 238 -10.07 34.33 -11.14
CA ASP A 238 -9.29 35.29 -11.95
C ASP A 238 -8.66 36.38 -11.09
N MET A 239 -7.71 35.95 -10.25
CA MET A 239 -6.90 36.84 -9.36
C MET A 239 -5.44 36.38 -9.42
N PRO A 240 -4.47 37.34 -9.45
CA PRO A 240 -3.05 36.99 -9.45
C PRO A 240 -2.62 36.23 -8.19
N GLU A 241 -3.22 36.52 -7.05
CA GLU A 241 -2.97 35.86 -5.77
C GLU A 241 -3.40 34.39 -5.82
N ALA A 242 -4.56 34.10 -6.37
CA ALA A 242 -5.07 32.74 -6.50
C ALA A 242 -4.13 31.85 -7.34
N ARG A 243 -3.57 32.41 -8.42
CA ARG A 243 -2.57 31.70 -9.27
C ARG A 243 -1.30 31.38 -8.48
N LYS A 244 -0.83 32.28 -7.60
CA LYS A 244 0.34 32.04 -6.75
C LYS A 244 0.06 30.99 -5.67
N PHE A 245 -1.14 30.99 -5.07
CA PHE A 245 -1.55 29.95 -4.13
C PHE A 245 -1.67 28.58 -4.79
N SER A 246 -2.27 28.52 -5.98
CA SER A 246 -2.35 27.27 -6.77
C SER A 246 -0.94 26.76 -7.10
N ARG A 247 -0.04 27.65 -7.55
CA ARG A 247 1.35 27.29 -7.82
C ARG A 247 2.06 26.77 -6.58
N PHE A 248 1.89 27.38 -5.42
CA PHE A 248 2.47 26.93 -4.18
C PHE A 248 2.01 25.53 -3.79
N PHE A 249 0.72 25.21 -3.89
CA PHE A 249 0.20 23.87 -3.61
C PHE A 249 0.77 22.83 -4.57
N LEU A 250 0.88 23.16 -5.84
CA LEU A 250 1.52 22.26 -6.82
C LEU A 250 3.00 22.00 -6.46
N LEU A 251 3.74 23.05 -6.08
CA LEU A 251 5.14 22.93 -5.64
C LEU A 251 5.26 22.01 -4.42
N GLN A 252 4.45 22.22 -3.39
CA GLN A 252 4.47 21.39 -2.18
C GLN A 252 4.25 19.90 -2.51
N LYS A 253 3.30 19.59 -3.39
CA LYS A 253 3.07 18.21 -3.84
C LYS A 253 4.29 17.61 -4.55
N ARG A 254 4.91 18.38 -5.47
CA ARG A 254 6.07 17.92 -6.23
C ARG A 254 7.31 17.76 -5.35
N ILE A 255 7.54 18.69 -4.44
CA ILE A 255 8.61 18.63 -3.45
C ILE A 255 8.46 17.37 -2.59
N ALA A 256 7.26 17.13 -2.05
CA ALA A 256 7.00 15.95 -1.24
C ALA A 256 7.21 14.64 -2.02
N GLN A 257 6.78 14.59 -3.29
CA GLN A 257 6.95 13.43 -4.16
C GLN A 257 8.43 13.14 -4.45
N ILE A 258 9.19 14.15 -4.85
CA ILE A 258 10.63 14.00 -5.16
C ILE A 258 11.40 13.63 -3.90
N LYS A 259 11.09 14.27 -2.77
CA LYS A 259 11.68 13.95 -1.47
C LYS A 259 11.46 12.49 -1.10
N SER A 260 10.23 12.00 -1.24
CA SER A 260 9.90 10.59 -0.98
C SER A 260 10.73 9.64 -1.86
N TRP A 261 10.90 9.94 -3.14
CA TRP A 261 11.73 9.10 -4.03
C TRP A 261 13.19 9.10 -3.63
N ILE A 262 13.76 10.26 -3.27
CA ILE A 262 15.15 10.36 -2.79
C ILE A 262 15.34 9.55 -1.51
N GLU A 263 14.41 9.66 -0.54
CA GLU A 263 14.48 8.98 0.75
C GLU A 263 14.26 7.46 0.65
N THR A 264 13.54 7.00 -0.37
CA THR A 264 13.24 5.57 -0.57
C THR A 264 14.10 4.91 -1.64
N CYS A 265 15.01 5.66 -2.27
CA CYS A 265 15.96 5.10 -3.22
C CYS A 265 16.93 4.15 -2.50
N ASP A 266 17.04 2.92 -2.99
CA ASP A 266 17.94 1.94 -2.41
C ASP A 266 19.40 2.25 -2.86
N ASP A 267 20.27 2.48 -1.89
CA ASP A 267 21.69 2.81 -2.16
C ASP A 267 22.46 1.67 -2.83
N ARG A 268 21.93 0.43 -2.75
CA ARG A 268 22.59 -0.77 -3.33
C ARG A 268 22.46 -0.84 -4.84
N ASP A 269 21.38 -0.35 -5.41
CA ASP A 269 21.09 -0.46 -6.84
C ASP A 269 20.65 0.87 -7.49
N GLY A 270 20.50 1.94 -6.72
CA GLY A 270 20.07 3.26 -7.21
C GLY A 270 18.64 3.31 -7.72
N ARG A 271 17.75 2.44 -7.18
CA ARG A 271 16.38 2.30 -7.63
C ARG A 271 15.37 2.56 -6.52
N VAL A 272 14.19 2.98 -6.92
CA VAL A 272 13.04 3.10 -6.03
C VAL A 272 12.13 1.91 -6.24
N HIS A 273 11.88 1.15 -5.17
CA HIS A 273 11.02 -0.03 -5.16
C HIS A 273 9.64 0.33 -4.61
N GLY A 274 8.76 0.75 -5.51
CA GLY A 274 7.38 1.09 -5.14
C GLY A 274 6.53 -0.16 -4.93
N ARG A 275 5.52 -0.07 -4.08
CA ARG A 275 4.56 -1.16 -3.87
C ARG A 275 3.25 -0.89 -4.59
N VAL A 276 2.85 -1.80 -5.46
CA VAL A 276 1.57 -1.78 -6.17
C VAL A 276 0.67 -2.88 -5.59
N MET A 277 -0.56 -2.54 -5.27
CA MET A 277 -1.53 -3.49 -4.73
C MET A 277 -2.63 -3.74 -5.76
N THR A 278 -2.63 -4.94 -6.33
CA THR A 278 -3.67 -5.38 -7.25
C THR A 278 -4.99 -5.65 -6.50
N LEU A 279 -6.13 -5.52 -7.17
CA LEU A 279 -7.47 -5.86 -6.67
C LEU A 279 -7.87 -5.16 -5.36
N LYS A 280 -7.19 -4.08 -4.95
CA LYS A 280 -7.48 -3.41 -3.67
C LYS A 280 -8.56 -2.33 -3.75
N THR A 281 -8.96 -1.94 -4.95
CA THR A 281 -10.06 -1.00 -5.17
C THR A 281 -11.33 -1.73 -5.61
N ILE A 282 -12.50 -1.17 -5.30
CA ILE A 282 -13.81 -1.73 -5.69
C ILE A 282 -13.91 -1.94 -7.21
N THR A 283 -13.22 -1.11 -7.98
CA THR A 283 -13.22 -1.15 -9.45
C THR A 283 -12.12 -2.04 -10.03
N GLY A 284 -11.36 -2.79 -9.21
CA GLY A 284 -10.23 -3.62 -9.64
C GLY A 284 -9.02 -2.84 -10.16
N ARG A 285 -8.94 -1.53 -9.94
CA ARG A 285 -7.77 -0.72 -10.31
C ARG A 285 -6.59 -1.02 -9.40
N MET A 286 -5.41 -0.92 -9.96
CA MET A 286 -4.14 -0.94 -9.24
C MET A 286 -3.81 0.43 -8.67
#